data_6c0257e207675eb9ed3290025cda33d3
#
_entry.id   6c0257e207675eb9ed3290025cda33d3
#
_cell.length_a   1.000
_cell.length_b   1.000
_cell.length_c   1.000
_cell.angle_alpha   90.00
_cell.angle_beta   90.00
_cell.angle_gamma   90.00
#
_symmetry.space_group_name_H-M   'P 1'
#
loop_
_entity.id
_entity.type
_entity.pdbx_description
1 polymer ?
#
loop_
_entity_poly.entity_id
_entity_poly.type
_entity_poly.pdbx_seq_one_letter_code
_entity_poly.pdbx_strand_id
1 'polypeptide(L)'
;SEKASLKKALAQISSEEWDIPLVIGGKEIRTGNTGKVVMPHDHHHVLATYHKAGEKEVQMAIDAAMKAHKEWSELPWVERASIMLRVAELLATKYRYILNASVMLGQSKNPFQAEIDAPCELIDFLRFSTFYASQVYADQPYSETGILNRMEYRALEGFVFSLTPFNFTSIASNLNMAPAMMGNVAVWKPSTTAIHSNYFLMKVFQEAGLPDGVVNFIPGQGSVIGKVITGSRDLAGFHFTGSTSTFNTLWRQIGENLGHYKSYPKIVGETGGKNFIFAHPSAPALDVATAIVRGAFEYQGQKCSAGSRAYIPASLWKEVKDYVGDMLKEIKMGDAVSYTHLTLPTICSV
;
A
#
# COMPACT_ATOMS: atom_id res chain seq x y z
N SER A 1 -25.72 -10.33 7.52
CA SER A 1 -25.24 -8.99 7.90
C SER A 1 -23.74 -8.90 7.62
N GLU A 2 -23.19 -7.72 7.42
CA GLU A 2 -21.76 -7.47 7.19
C GLU A 2 -20.88 -8.08 8.27
N LYS A 3 -21.28 -7.96 9.54
CA LYS A 3 -20.60 -8.60 10.67
C LYS A 3 -20.51 -10.13 10.52
N ALA A 4 -21.56 -10.78 10.02
CA ALA A 4 -21.55 -12.22 9.79
C ALA A 4 -20.61 -12.61 8.65
N SER A 5 -20.59 -11.83 7.58
CA SER A 5 -19.68 -12.02 6.43
C SER A 5 -18.22 -11.86 6.84
N LEU A 6 -17.89 -10.83 7.63
CA LEU A 6 -16.53 -10.63 8.15
C LEU A 6 -16.11 -11.78 9.08
N LYS A 7 -16.98 -12.22 10.00
CA LYS A 7 -16.70 -13.37 10.88
C LYS A 7 -16.43 -14.64 10.08
N LYS A 8 -17.20 -14.89 9.02
CA LYS A 8 -16.97 -16.04 8.14
C LYS A 8 -15.60 -15.95 7.46
N ALA A 9 -15.24 -14.79 6.93
CA ALA A 9 -13.93 -14.57 6.30
C ALA A 9 -12.78 -14.74 7.30
N LEU A 10 -12.92 -14.21 8.52
CA LEU A 10 -11.91 -14.38 9.58
C LEU A 10 -11.71 -15.85 9.94
N ALA A 11 -12.80 -16.60 10.13
CA ALA A 11 -12.72 -18.04 10.44
C ALA A 11 -12.04 -18.82 9.30
N GLN A 12 -12.37 -18.52 8.06
CA GLN A 12 -11.76 -19.13 6.88
C GLN A 12 -10.26 -18.83 6.82
N ILE A 13 -9.88 -17.57 6.80
CA ILE A 13 -8.46 -17.12 6.66
C ILE A 13 -7.61 -17.63 7.82
N SER A 14 -8.16 -17.65 9.05
CA SER A 14 -7.45 -18.14 10.23
C SER A 14 -7.24 -19.66 10.24
N SER A 15 -8.09 -20.42 9.55
CA SER A 15 -8.01 -21.90 9.53
C SER A 15 -7.14 -22.45 8.40
N GLU A 16 -6.73 -21.62 7.44
CA GLU A 16 -5.96 -22.01 6.27
C GLU A 16 -4.51 -21.49 6.38
N GLU A 17 -3.53 -22.36 6.14
CA GLU A 17 -2.14 -21.93 5.93
C GLU A 17 -1.90 -21.81 4.42
N TRP A 18 -1.60 -20.60 3.95
CA TRP A 18 -1.41 -20.30 2.53
C TRP A 18 0.04 -20.55 2.10
N ASP A 19 0.23 -21.15 0.92
CA ASP A 19 1.52 -21.21 0.24
C ASP A 19 1.58 -20.09 -0.82
N ILE A 20 2.30 -19.01 -0.51
CA ILE A 20 2.35 -17.79 -1.30
C ILE A 20 3.55 -17.81 -2.25
N PRO A 21 3.34 -17.99 -3.56
CA PRO A 21 4.39 -17.92 -4.56
C PRO A 21 4.79 -16.48 -4.89
N LEU A 22 5.87 -16.34 -5.64
CA LEU A 22 6.08 -15.18 -6.49
C LEU A 22 5.08 -15.22 -7.65
N VAL A 23 4.65 -14.06 -8.14
CA VAL A 23 3.84 -13.98 -9.37
C VAL A 23 4.61 -13.15 -10.39
N ILE A 24 5.15 -13.81 -11.40
CA ILE A 24 6.01 -13.21 -12.42
C ILE A 24 5.46 -13.55 -13.81
N GLY A 25 5.13 -12.52 -14.61
CA GLY A 25 4.54 -12.73 -15.93
C GLY A 25 3.28 -13.58 -15.88
N GLY A 26 2.43 -13.39 -14.87
CA GLY A 26 1.20 -14.16 -14.62
C GLY A 26 1.41 -15.55 -14.04
N LYS A 27 2.67 -16.03 -13.92
CA LYS A 27 2.98 -17.39 -13.45
C LYS A 27 3.36 -17.41 -11.99
N GLU A 28 2.87 -18.40 -11.25
CA GLU A 28 3.27 -18.69 -9.89
C GLU A 28 4.62 -19.42 -9.87
N ILE A 29 5.58 -18.87 -9.11
CA ILE A 29 6.94 -19.42 -9.00
C ILE A 29 7.24 -19.73 -7.53
N ARG A 30 7.61 -20.97 -7.26
CA ARG A 30 7.99 -21.47 -5.94
C ARG A 30 9.50 -21.75 -5.93
N THR A 31 10.24 -20.93 -5.19
CA THR A 31 11.72 -20.99 -5.16
C THR A 31 12.27 -22.03 -4.18
N GLY A 32 11.44 -22.49 -3.24
CA GLY A 32 11.91 -23.34 -2.13
C GLY A 32 12.61 -22.57 -1.01
N ASN A 33 13.08 -21.34 -1.26
CA ASN A 33 13.57 -20.45 -0.20
C ASN A 33 12.39 -19.70 0.41
N THR A 34 11.98 -20.11 1.61
CA THR A 34 10.71 -19.67 2.20
C THR A 34 10.88 -18.80 3.46
N GLY A 35 9.80 -18.15 3.83
CA GLY A 35 9.60 -17.46 5.10
C GLY A 35 8.18 -17.67 5.58
N LYS A 36 7.90 -17.30 6.83
CA LYS A 36 6.56 -17.42 7.41
C LYS A 36 5.91 -16.06 7.60
N VAL A 37 4.62 -15.99 7.41
CA VAL A 37 3.75 -14.90 7.85
C VAL A 37 2.99 -15.39 9.06
N VAL A 38 3.17 -14.72 10.18
CA VAL A 38 2.52 -15.06 11.45
C VAL A 38 1.60 -13.93 11.89
N MET A 39 0.65 -14.21 12.76
CA MET A 39 -0.14 -13.16 13.41
C MET A 39 0.76 -12.34 14.33
N PRO A 40 0.76 -10.99 14.25
CA PRO A 40 1.62 -10.15 15.10
C PRO A 40 1.36 -10.30 16.61
N HIS A 41 0.15 -10.67 16.99
CA HIS A 41 -0.26 -10.88 18.39
C HIS A 41 -0.17 -12.35 18.84
N ASP A 42 0.05 -13.30 17.91
CA ASP A 42 0.29 -14.72 18.17
C ASP A 42 1.28 -15.31 17.16
N HIS A 43 2.55 -15.24 17.47
CA HIS A 43 3.62 -15.71 16.59
C HIS A 43 3.65 -17.24 16.37
N HIS A 44 2.87 -18.00 17.14
CA HIS A 44 2.71 -19.45 16.93
C HIS A 44 1.70 -19.75 15.82
N HIS A 45 0.80 -18.82 15.52
CA HIS A 45 -0.19 -18.97 14.48
C HIS A 45 0.37 -18.53 13.12
N VAL A 46 0.65 -19.51 12.26
CA VAL A 46 1.15 -19.28 10.90
C VAL A 46 -0.02 -19.09 9.96
N LEU A 47 -0.08 -17.94 9.28
CA LEU A 47 -1.09 -17.62 8.26
C LEU A 47 -0.65 -18.07 6.86
N ALA A 48 0.64 -18.01 6.61
CA ALA A 48 1.19 -18.37 5.30
C ALA A 48 2.67 -18.73 5.39
N THR A 49 3.07 -19.60 4.48
CA THR A 49 4.46 -19.75 4.04
C THR A 49 4.60 -19.02 2.71
N TYR A 50 5.63 -18.19 2.52
CA TYR A 50 5.85 -17.46 1.29
C TYR A 50 7.23 -17.75 0.70
N HIS A 51 7.33 -17.76 -0.62
CA HIS A 51 8.58 -17.93 -1.35
C HIS A 51 9.30 -16.59 -1.50
N LYS A 52 10.64 -16.61 -1.39
CA LYS A 52 11.50 -15.43 -1.51
C LYS A 52 12.18 -15.39 -2.87
N ALA A 53 12.16 -14.22 -3.50
CA ALA A 53 12.90 -13.96 -4.71
C ALA A 53 14.41 -13.88 -4.41
N GLY A 54 15.22 -14.56 -5.22
CA GLY A 54 16.64 -14.34 -5.36
C GLY A 54 16.95 -13.43 -6.56
N GLU A 55 18.23 -13.20 -6.84
CA GLU A 55 18.66 -12.34 -7.96
C GLU A 55 18.08 -12.81 -9.31
N LYS A 56 17.99 -14.12 -9.52
CA LYS A 56 17.43 -14.73 -10.73
C LYS A 56 15.95 -14.36 -10.91
N GLU A 57 15.15 -14.53 -9.88
CA GLU A 57 13.71 -14.25 -9.95
C GLU A 57 13.43 -12.75 -10.10
N VAL A 58 14.26 -11.89 -9.50
CA VAL A 58 14.17 -10.45 -9.72
C VAL A 58 14.43 -10.10 -11.18
N GLN A 59 15.46 -10.68 -11.80
CA GLN A 59 15.72 -10.48 -13.24
C GLN A 59 14.56 -11.00 -14.09
N MET A 60 14.00 -12.18 -13.78
CA MET A 60 12.81 -12.69 -14.47
C MET A 60 11.62 -11.73 -14.36
N ALA A 61 11.44 -11.07 -13.22
CA ALA A 61 10.36 -10.09 -13.04
C ALA A 61 10.59 -8.83 -13.89
N ILE A 62 11.84 -8.36 -13.97
CA ILE A 62 12.21 -7.24 -14.86
C ILE A 62 11.93 -7.62 -16.32
N ASP A 63 12.37 -8.78 -16.76
CA ASP A 63 12.18 -9.25 -18.15
C ASP A 63 10.68 -9.39 -18.49
N ALA A 64 9.89 -9.94 -17.56
CA ALA A 64 8.44 -10.06 -17.73
C ALA A 64 7.76 -8.67 -17.79
N ALA A 65 8.16 -7.73 -16.92
CA ALA A 65 7.68 -6.36 -16.95
C ALA A 65 8.01 -5.69 -18.29
N MET A 66 9.25 -5.77 -18.75
CA MET A 66 9.66 -5.15 -20.00
C MET A 66 8.97 -5.78 -21.22
N LYS A 67 8.67 -7.08 -21.18
CA LYS A 67 7.89 -7.73 -22.22
C LYS A 67 6.44 -7.19 -22.26
N ALA A 68 5.80 -7.05 -21.11
CA ALA A 68 4.44 -6.53 -21.03
C ALA A 68 4.36 -5.04 -21.36
N HIS A 69 5.42 -4.28 -21.10
CA HIS A 69 5.48 -2.83 -21.29
C HIS A 69 5.02 -2.38 -22.68
N LYS A 70 5.46 -3.08 -23.73
CA LYS A 70 5.19 -2.69 -25.11
C LYS A 70 3.69 -2.61 -25.41
N GLU A 71 2.97 -3.68 -25.13
CA GLU A 71 1.53 -3.74 -25.40
C GLU A 71 0.74 -2.89 -24.40
N TRP A 72 1.12 -2.91 -23.12
CA TRP A 72 0.44 -2.16 -22.08
C TRP A 72 0.54 -0.65 -22.25
N SER A 73 1.70 -0.14 -22.63
CA SER A 73 1.92 1.30 -22.83
C SER A 73 1.14 1.85 -24.02
N GLU A 74 0.88 1.02 -25.04
CA GLU A 74 0.14 1.40 -26.24
C GLU A 74 -1.39 1.23 -26.08
N LEU A 75 -1.84 0.49 -25.06
CA LEU A 75 -3.27 0.30 -24.79
C LEU A 75 -3.91 1.66 -24.47
N PRO A 76 -5.07 2.00 -25.07
CA PRO A 76 -5.77 3.23 -24.76
C PRO A 76 -5.99 3.42 -23.25
N TRP A 77 -5.76 4.63 -22.74
CA TRP A 77 -5.85 4.89 -21.29
C TRP A 77 -7.23 4.56 -20.70
N VAL A 78 -8.30 4.70 -21.49
CA VAL A 78 -9.68 4.35 -21.08
C VAL A 78 -9.81 2.86 -20.80
N GLU A 79 -9.15 2.02 -21.59
CA GLU A 79 -9.16 0.57 -21.38
C GLU A 79 -8.37 0.18 -20.12
N ARG A 80 -7.20 0.81 -19.90
CA ARG A 80 -6.48 0.65 -18.65
C ARG A 80 -7.30 1.10 -17.45
N ALA A 81 -7.95 2.25 -17.54
CA ALA A 81 -8.83 2.78 -16.50
C ALA A 81 -10.00 1.82 -16.19
N SER A 82 -10.57 1.15 -17.21
CA SER A 82 -11.65 0.19 -17.01
C SER A 82 -11.24 -1.00 -16.15
N ILE A 83 -9.98 -1.45 -16.25
CA ILE A 83 -9.42 -2.50 -15.39
C ILE A 83 -9.32 -1.99 -13.94
N MET A 84 -8.84 -0.75 -13.73
CA MET A 84 -8.76 -0.14 -12.39
C MET A 84 -10.12 -0.05 -11.72
N LEU A 85 -11.15 0.36 -12.47
CA LEU A 85 -12.52 0.41 -11.95
C LEU A 85 -13.08 -0.99 -11.64
N ARG A 86 -12.69 -2.00 -12.41
CA ARG A 86 -13.04 -3.40 -12.11
C ARG A 86 -12.36 -3.91 -10.85
N VAL A 87 -11.10 -3.55 -10.61
CA VAL A 87 -10.42 -3.83 -9.32
C VAL A 87 -11.21 -3.19 -8.18
N ALA A 88 -11.61 -1.92 -8.32
CA ALA A 88 -12.40 -1.22 -7.30
C ALA A 88 -13.73 -1.94 -7.01
N GLU A 89 -14.43 -2.41 -8.05
CA GLU A 89 -15.69 -3.13 -7.90
C GLU A 89 -15.51 -4.49 -7.21
N LEU A 90 -14.49 -5.26 -7.57
CA LEU A 90 -14.17 -6.53 -6.92
C LEU A 90 -13.82 -6.33 -5.44
N LEU A 91 -13.11 -5.26 -5.10
CA LEU A 91 -12.80 -4.90 -3.71
C LEU A 91 -14.03 -4.45 -2.94
N ALA A 92 -14.95 -3.71 -3.57
CA ALA A 92 -16.17 -3.25 -2.93
C ALA A 92 -17.18 -4.41 -2.64
N THR A 93 -17.07 -5.51 -3.39
CA THR A 93 -18.04 -6.61 -3.36
C THR A 93 -17.39 -7.92 -2.89
N LYS A 94 -16.84 -8.69 -3.82
CA LYS A 94 -16.37 -10.07 -3.62
C LYS A 94 -15.26 -10.18 -2.59
N TYR A 95 -14.28 -9.30 -2.63
CA TYR A 95 -13.04 -9.40 -1.85
C TYR A 95 -13.02 -8.55 -0.58
N ARG A 96 -14.05 -7.73 -0.33
CA ARG A 96 -14.08 -6.80 0.80
C ARG A 96 -13.77 -7.47 2.14
N TYR A 97 -14.50 -8.52 2.48
CA TYR A 97 -14.34 -9.17 3.78
C TYR A 97 -13.10 -10.08 3.84
N ILE A 98 -12.69 -10.65 2.72
CA ILE A 98 -11.45 -11.44 2.62
C ILE A 98 -10.25 -10.53 2.87
N LEU A 99 -10.21 -9.38 2.21
CA LEU A 99 -9.14 -8.40 2.40
C LEU A 99 -9.12 -7.87 3.84
N ASN A 100 -10.27 -7.50 4.39
CA ASN A 100 -10.38 -7.09 5.80
C ASN A 100 -9.86 -8.17 6.76
N ALA A 101 -10.27 -9.40 6.59
CA ALA A 101 -9.83 -10.51 7.43
C ALA A 101 -8.32 -10.72 7.34
N SER A 102 -7.74 -10.66 6.14
CA SER A 102 -6.30 -10.81 5.95
C SER A 102 -5.48 -9.70 6.61
N VAL A 103 -6.01 -8.47 6.62
CA VAL A 103 -5.39 -7.31 7.28
C VAL A 103 -5.54 -7.38 8.80
N MET A 104 -6.72 -7.78 9.29
CA MET A 104 -6.94 -7.96 10.73
C MET A 104 -6.00 -9.01 11.31
N LEU A 105 -5.87 -10.16 10.66
CA LEU A 105 -5.03 -11.27 11.13
C LEU A 105 -3.53 -11.01 10.91
N GLY A 106 -3.16 -10.55 9.72
CA GLY A 106 -1.75 -10.41 9.34
C GLY A 106 -1.09 -9.11 9.80
N GLN A 107 -1.87 -8.07 10.11
CA GLN A 107 -1.37 -6.75 10.51
C GLN A 107 -1.92 -6.28 11.86
N SER A 108 -2.73 -7.11 12.55
CA SER A 108 -3.36 -6.80 13.85
C SER A 108 -4.16 -5.49 13.87
N LYS A 109 -4.88 -5.21 12.80
CA LYS A 109 -5.83 -4.11 12.73
C LYS A 109 -7.20 -4.54 13.25
N ASN A 110 -7.90 -3.63 13.91
CA ASN A 110 -9.32 -3.86 14.24
C ASN A 110 -10.19 -3.72 12.97
N PRO A 111 -11.48 -4.11 12.99
CA PRO A 111 -12.34 -4.07 11.81
C PRO A 111 -12.44 -2.69 11.16
N PHE A 112 -12.49 -1.63 11.95
CA PHE A 112 -12.58 -0.25 11.47
C PHE A 112 -11.29 0.18 10.75
N GLN A 113 -10.14 -0.09 11.35
CA GLN A 113 -8.83 0.21 10.75
C GLN A 113 -8.60 -0.61 9.47
N ALA A 114 -8.95 -1.89 9.47
CA ALA A 114 -8.82 -2.74 8.30
C ALA A 114 -9.69 -2.24 7.14
N GLU A 115 -10.95 -1.90 7.42
CA GLU A 115 -11.90 -1.40 6.43
C GLU A 115 -11.41 -0.11 5.79
N ILE A 116 -10.95 0.86 6.58
CA ILE A 116 -10.47 2.15 6.08
C ILE A 116 -9.15 1.98 5.32
N ASP A 117 -8.16 1.37 5.96
CA ASP A 117 -6.76 1.36 5.50
C ASP A 117 -6.50 0.31 4.40
N ALA A 118 -7.52 -0.45 4.00
CA ALA A 118 -7.42 -1.43 2.92
C ALA A 118 -8.51 -1.22 1.86
N PRO A 119 -9.71 -1.81 1.93
CA PRO A 119 -10.65 -1.74 0.81
C PRO A 119 -11.16 -0.32 0.54
N CYS A 120 -11.59 0.45 1.55
CA CYS A 120 -12.21 1.75 1.32
C CYS A 120 -11.25 2.73 0.64
N GLU A 121 -10.08 2.93 1.23
CA GLU A 121 -9.09 3.86 0.68
C GLU A 121 -8.59 3.42 -0.70
N LEU A 122 -8.39 2.11 -0.92
CA LEU A 122 -7.96 1.62 -2.22
C LEU A 122 -9.01 1.80 -3.30
N ILE A 123 -10.28 1.56 -2.98
CA ILE A 123 -11.41 1.81 -3.90
C ILE A 123 -11.42 3.28 -4.31
N ASP A 124 -11.23 4.18 -3.36
CA ASP A 124 -11.18 5.61 -3.63
C ASP A 124 -9.94 5.99 -4.45
N PHE A 125 -8.76 5.47 -4.14
CA PHE A 125 -7.57 5.67 -4.96
C PHE A 125 -7.82 5.28 -6.43
N LEU A 126 -8.40 4.12 -6.68
CA LEU A 126 -8.64 3.64 -8.04
C LEU A 126 -9.67 4.50 -8.78
N ARG A 127 -10.74 4.89 -8.12
CA ARG A 127 -11.82 5.73 -8.70
C ARG A 127 -11.32 7.16 -8.94
N PHE A 128 -10.73 7.80 -7.95
CA PHE A 128 -10.21 9.16 -8.08
C PHE A 128 -9.02 9.25 -9.02
N SER A 129 -8.09 8.28 -8.98
CA SER A 129 -6.97 8.26 -9.92
C SER A 129 -7.45 8.13 -11.38
N THR A 130 -8.50 7.35 -11.64
CA THR A 130 -9.13 7.27 -12.96
C THR A 130 -9.70 8.62 -13.40
N PHE A 131 -10.38 9.31 -12.49
CA PHE A 131 -10.87 10.67 -12.74
C PHE A 131 -9.74 11.66 -13.02
N TYR A 132 -8.71 11.68 -12.18
CA TYR A 132 -7.57 12.58 -12.38
C TYR A 132 -6.76 12.24 -13.64
N ALA A 133 -6.64 10.98 -14.02
CA ALA A 133 -6.03 10.59 -15.28
C ALA A 133 -6.77 11.20 -16.48
N SER A 134 -8.12 11.23 -16.45
CA SER A 134 -8.89 11.87 -17.51
C SER A 134 -8.58 13.37 -17.64
N GLN A 135 -8.34 14.05 -16.51
CA GLN A 135 -7.96 15.46 -16.52
C GLN A 135 -6.55 15.66 -17.06
N VAL A 136 -5.59 14.80 -16.65
CA VAL A 136 -4.20 14.85 -17.16
C VAL A 136 -4.19 14.68 -18.69
N TYR A 137 -4.91 13.68 -19.22
CA TYR A 137 -4.96 13.46 -20.67
C TYR A 137 -5.70 14.55 -21.43
N ALA A 138 -6.62 15.28 -20.78
CA ALA A 138 -7.32 16.42 -21.37
C ALA A 138 -6.49 17.72 -21.36
N ASP A 139 -5.44 17.80 -20.54
CA ASP A 139 -4.58 18.98 -20.45
C ASP A 139 -3.71 19.07 -21.72
N GLN A 140 -3.99 20.09 -22.55
CA GLN A 140 -3.33 20.29 -23.84
C GLN A 140 -2.83 21.72 -23.95
N PRO A 141 -1.71 21.95 -24.65
CA PRO A 141 -1.16 23.29 -24.85
C PRO A 141 -2.10 24.15 -25.71
N TYR A 142 -1.98 25.45 -25.51
CA TYR A 142 -2.73 26.43 -26.34
C TYR A 142 -2.34 26.31 -27.81
N SER A 143 -3.35 26.35 -28.68
CA SER A 143 -3.20 26.34 -30.13
C SER A 143 -3.70 27.65 -30.69
N GLU A 144 -2.88 28.37 -31.46
CA GLU A 144 -3.27 29.58 -32.17
C GLU A 144 -3.96 29.25 -33.50
N THR A 145 -4.58 30.28 -34.11
CA THR A 145 -5.23 30.11 -35.41
C THR A 145 -4.21 29.65 -36.47
N GLY A 146 -4.51 28.47 -37.06
CA GLY A 146 -3.65 27.88 -38.10
C GLY A 146 -2.49 27.03 -37.56
N ILE A 147 -2.34 26.92 -36.24
CA ILE A 147 -1.31 26.09 -35.57
C ILE A 147 -2.00 25.12 -34.63
N LEU A 148 -1.64 23.82 -34.71
CA LEU A 148 -2.04 22.80 -33.75
C LEU A 148 -0.86 22.43 -32.86
N ASN A 149 -0.95 22.74 -31.57
CA ASN A 149 -0.03 22.27 -30.56
C ASN A 149 -0.69 21.10 -29.83
N ARG A 150 0.03 19.99 -29.69
CA ARG A 150 -0.48 18.79 -29.04
C ARG A 150 0.60 18.17 -28.15
N MET A 151 0.22 17.72 -26.98
CA MET A 151 1.04 16.91 -26.08
C MET A 151 0.60 15.45 -26.19
N GLU A 152 1.57 14.55 -26.27
CA GLU A 152 1.35 13.12 -26.17
C GLU A 152 1.92 12.60 -24.86
N TYR A 153 1.05 11.98 -24.06
CA TYR A 153 1.43 11.37 -22.78
C TYR A 153 1.87 9.94 -23.02
N ARG A 154 3.14 9.67 -22.76
CA ARG A 154 3.74 8.34 -22.91
C ARG A 154 4.11 7.75 -21.56
N ALA A 155 4.07 6.41 -21.45
CA ALA A 155 4.67 5.71 -20.34
C ALA A 155 6.18 5.96 -20.25
N LEU A 156 6.76 5.76 -19.07
CA LEU A 156 8.21 5.79 -18.88
C LEU A 156 8.88 4.66 -19.69
N GLU A 157 10.11 4.89 -20.15
CA GLU A 157 10.86 3.90 -20.93
C GLU A 157 11.58 2.90 -20.02
N GLY A 158 10.82 2.04 -19.38
CA GLY A 158 11.32 1.06 -18.43
C GLY A 158 10.25 0.64 -17.43
N PHE A 159 10.67 0.00 -16.35
CA PHE A 159 9.76 -0.43 -15.29
C PHE A 159 9.83 0.51 -14.06
N VAL A 160 8.75 0.51 -13.31
CA VAL A 160 8.67 1.15 -11.98
C VAL A 160 8.94 0.11 -10.91
N PHE A 161 9.89 0.38 -10.02
CA PHE A 161 10.08 -0.39 -8.82
C PHE A 161 9.14 0.11 -7.72
N SER A 162 8.18 -0.70 -7.31
CA SER A 162 7.25 -0.39 -6.23
C SER A 162 7.69 -1.11 -4.95
N LEU A 163 8.19 -0.34 -3.98
CA LEU A 163 8.55 -0.83 -2.66
C LEU A 163 7.54 -0.32 -1.64
N THR A 164 6.74 -1.23 -1.09
CA THR A 164 5.50 -0.87 -0.42
C THR A 164 5.52 -1.12 1.09
N PRO A 165 4.76 -0.32 1.87
CA PRO A 165 4.76 -0.36 3.31
C PRO A 165 3.96 -1.55 3.87
N PHE A 166 4.05 -1.73 5.20
CA PHE A 166 3.28 -2.76 5.90
C PHE A 166 1.94 -2.26 6.45
N ASN A 167 1.86 -0.98 6.75
CA ASN A 167 0.78 -0.41 7.55
C ASN A 167 -0.52 -0.14 6.78
N PHE A 168 -0.44 0.08 5.46
CA PHE A 168 -1.59 0.35 4.61
C PHE A 168 -1.58 -0.56 3.38
N THR A 169 -2.50 -1.50 3.33
CA THR A 169 -2.67 -2.39 2.17
C THR A 169 -3.17 -1.62 0.95
N SER A 170 -3.94 -0.56 1.14
CA SER A 170 -4.34 0.39 0.11
C SER A 170 -3.15 1.06 -0.59
N ILE A 171 -2.19 1.57 0.18
CA ILE A 171 -0.97 2.19 -0.34
C ILE A 171 -0.12 1.14 -1.08
N ALA A 172 -0.01 -0.07 -0.53
CA ALA A 172 0.73 -1.15 -1.18
C ALA A 172 0.20 -1.48 -2.58
N SER A 173 -1.11 -1.39 -2.78
CA SER A 173 -1.73 -1.51 -4.10
C SER A 173 -1.52 -0.27 -4.96
N ASN A 174 -1.76 0.92 -4.41
CA ASN A 174 -1.72 2.17 -5.16
C ASN A 174 -0.34 2.46 -5.76
N LEU A 175 0.75 2.09 -5.08
CA LEU A 175 2.10 2.27 -5.59
C LEU A 175 2.35 1.49 -6.90
N ASN A 176 1.59 0.42 -7.15
CA ASN A 176 1.62 -0.34 -8.39
C ASN A 176 0.60 0.16 -9.41
N MET A 177 -0.63 0.40 -8.94
CA MET A 177 -1.77 0.63 -9.83
C MET A 177 -1.77 2.05 -10.41
N ALA A 178 -1.31 3.06 -9.66
CA ALA A 178 -1.22 4.43 -10.16
C ALA A 178 -0.25 4.54 -11.36
N PRO A 179 0.99 4.07 -11.29
CA PRO A 179 1.84 4.06 -12.50
C PRO A 179 1.32 3.12 -13.59
N ALA A 180 0.71 1.97 -13.24
CA ALA A 180 0.16 1.05 -14.22
C ALA A 180 -0.98 1.70 -15.03
N MET A 181 -1.86 2.46 -14.40
CA MET A 181 -2.92 3.19 -15.10
C MET A 181 -2.37 4.16 -16.15
N MET A 182 -1.21 4.78 -15.89
CA MET A 182 -0.54 5.67 -16.84
C MET A 182 0.33 4.93 -17.88
N GLY A 183 0.14 3.62 -18.01
CA GLY A 183 0.81 2.80 -19.03
C GLY A 183 2.14 2.20 -18.60
N ASN A 184 2.57 2.36 -17.35
CA ASN A 184 3.80 1.80 -16.85
C ASN A 184 3.61 0.34 -16.38
N VAL A 185 4.71 -0.37 -16.23
CA VAL A 185 4.76 -1.71 -15.65
C VAL A 185 5.50 -1.67 -14.31
N ALA A 186 5.16 -2.57 -13.39
CA ALA A 186 5.69 -2.54 -12.04
C ALA A 186 6.36 -3.87 -11.65
N VAL A 187 7.49 -3.75 -10.96
CA VAL A 187 8.09 -4.82 -10.17
C VAL A 187 7.83 -4.49 -8.71
N TRP A 188 7.01 -5.31 -8.07
CA TRP A 188 6.47 -5.05 -6.74
C TRP A 188 7.15 -5.88 -5.66
N LYS A 189 7.85 -5.21 -4.76
CA LYS A 189 8.35 -5.82 -3.53
C LYS A 189 7.46 -5.43 -2.35
N PRO A 190 6.60 -6.34 -1.84
CA PRO A 190 5.76 -6.09 -0.68
C PRO A 190 6.59 -6.03 0.60
N SER A 191 6.06 -5.38 1.64
CA SER A 191 6.61 -5.52 2.99
C SER A 191 6.42 -6.95 3.49
N THR A 192 7.42 -7.49 4.18
CA THR A 192 7.40 -8.88 4.69
C THR A 192 6.21 -9.14 5.61
N THR A 193 5.83 -8.18 6.42
CA THR A 193 4.73 -8.30 7.38
C THR A 193 3.34 -8.09 6.77
N ALA A 194 3.26 -7.69 5.49
CA ALA A 194 2.00 -7.48 4.78
C ALA A 194 1.85 -8.40 3.55
N ILE A 195 2.70 -9.42 3.41
CA ILE A 195 2.69 -10.32 2.24
C ILE A 195 1.33 -10.98 2.06
N HIS A 196 0.68 -11.40 3.14
CA HIS A 196 -0.59 -12.11 3.09
C HIS A 196 -1.71 -11.27 2.43
N SER A 197 -1.96 -10.07 2.93
CA SER A 197 -2.96 -9.17 2.35
C SER A 197 -2.58 -8.71 0.94
N ASN A 198 -1.29 -8.49 0.68
CA ASN A 198 -0.80 -8.06 -0.63
C ASN A 198 -0.92 -9.16 -1.69
N TYR A 199 -0.81 -10.44 -1.30
CA TYR A 199 -1.06 -11.53 -2.22
C TYR A 199 -2.54 -11.62 -2.65
N PHE A 200 -3.49 -11.35 -1.74
CA PHE A 200 -4.89 -11.22 -2.13
C PHE A 200 -5.13 -10.11 -3.13
N LEU A 201 -4.44 -8.97 -2.99
CA LEU A 201 -4.51 -7.90 -3.98
C LEU A 201 -4.01 -8.37 -5.36
N MET A 202 -2.93 -9.14 -5.41
CA MET A 202 -2.44 -9.69 -6.68
C MET A 202 -3.49 -10.59 -7.34
N LYS A 203 -4.22 -11.41 -6.56
CA LYS A 203 -5.35 -12.21 -7.07
C LYS A 203 -6.48 -11.34 -7.59
N VAL A 204 -6.79 -10.24 -6.92
CA VAL A 204 -7.82 -9.29 -7.39
C VAL A 204 -7.40 -8.65 -8.72
N PHE A 205 -6.13 -8.27 -8.87
CA PHE A 205 -5.62 -7.71 -10.13
C PHE A 205 -5.75 -8.70 -11.30
N GLN A 206 -5.38 -9.95 -11.08
CA GLN A 206 -5.52 -11.02 -12.08
C GLN A 206 -6.99 -11.25 -12.46
N GLU A 207 -7.90 -11.33 -11.48
CA GLU A 207 -9.34 -11.51 -11.74
C GLU A 207 -9.96 -10.31 -12.45
N ALA A 208 -9.48 -9.10 -12.17
CA ALA A 208 -9.92 -7.89 -12.85
C ALA A 208 -9.46 -7.83 -14.32
N GLY A 209 -8.57 -8.72 -14.74
CA GLY A 209 -8.05 -8.79 -16.10
C GLY A 209 -6.82 -7.91 -16.33
N LEU A 210 -6.05 -7.59 -15.27
CA LEU A 210 -4.75 -6.95 -15.45
C LEU A 210 -3.84 -7.91 -16.25
N PRO A 211 -3.26 -7.49 -17.39
CA PRO A 211 -2.45 -8.37 -18.21
C PRO A 211 -1.21 -8.90 -17.49
N ASP A 212 -0.80 -10.10 -17.84
CA ASP A 212 0.38 -10.78 -17.29
C ASP A 212 1.64 -9.94 -17.47
N GLY A 213 2.39 -9.74 -16.38
CA GLY A 213 3.64 -8.98 -16.40
C GLY A 213 3.50 -7.48 -16.17
N VAL A 214 2.28 -6.90 -16.21
CA VAL A 214 2.09 -5.48 -15.88
C VAL A 214 2.45 -5.19 -14.43
N VAL A 215 2.08 -6.08 -13.51
CA VAL A 215 2.55 -6.07 -12.12
C VAL A 215 3.16 -7.43 -11.79
N ASN A 216 4.39 -7.45 -11.29
CA ASN A 216 5.11 -8.65 -10.91
C ASN A 216 5.36 -8.63 -9.40
N PHE A 217 4.85 -9.62 -8.68
CA PHE A 217 4.88 -9.71 -7.21
C PHE A 217 6.07 -10.56 -6.76
N ILE A 218 7.05 -9.93 -6.11
CA ILE A 218 8.32 -10.56 -5.71
C ILE A 218 8.63 -10.34 -4.22
N PRO A 219 7.97 -11.05 -3.30
CA PRO A 219 8.40 -11.07 -1.90
C PRO A 219 9.86 -11.49 -1.78
N GLY A 220 10.58 -10.95 -0.80
CA GLY A 220 11.98 -11.33 -0.58
C GLY A 220 12.76 -10.33 0.21
N GLN A 221 14.08 -10.57 0.31
CA GLN A 221 15.00 -9.74 1.07
C GLN A 221 15.28 -8.43 0.33
N GLY A 222 15.06 -7.29 1.00
CA GLY A 222 15.20 -5.95 0.40
C GLY A 222 16.59 -5.66 -0.17
N SER A 223 17.65 -6.12 0.49
CA SER A 223 19.04 -5.92 0.01
C SER A 223 19.34 -6.68 -1.29
N VAL A 224 18.81 -7.90 -1.44
CA VAL A 224 19.00 -8.70 -2.66
C VAL A 224 18.21 -8.08 -3.81
N ILE A 225 16.95 -7.78 -3.59
CA ILE A 225 16.07 -7.21 -4.62
C ILE A 225 16.54 -5.81 -5.00
N GLY A 226 16.83 -4.95 -4.02
CA GLY A 226 17.29 -3.58 -4.27
C GLY A 226 18.56 -3.50 -5.11
N LYS A 227 19.53 -4.39 -4.86
CA LYS A 227 20.79 -4.46 -5.63
C LYS A 227 20.52 -4.73 -7.12
N VAL A 228 19.69 -5.72 -7.45
CA VAL A 228 19.38 -6.06 -8.85
C VAL A 228 18.59 -4.94 -9.52
N ILE A 229 17.58 -4.42 -8.83
CA ILE A 229 16.72 -3.35 -9.34
C ILE A 229 17.53 -2.08 -9.65
N THR A 230 18.33 -1.59 -8.68
CA THR A 230 19.11 -0.35 -8.88
C THR A 230 20.25 -0.52 -9.87
N GLY A 231 20.69 -1.74 -10.14
CA GLY A 231 21.66 -2.07 -11.18
C GLY A 231 21.06 -2.28 -12.58
N SER A 232 19.74 -2.29 -12.72
CA SER A 232 19.10 -2.52 -14.03
C SER A 232 19.06 -1.24 -14.87
N ARG A 233 19.48 -1.33 -16.13
CA ARG A 233 19.38 -0.22 -17.10
C ARG A 233 17.96 0.23 -17.38
N ASP A 234 16.99 -0.66 -17.18
CA ASP A 234 15.58 -0.44 -17.48
C ASP A 234 14.79 0.14 -16.29
N LEU A 235 15.46 0.50 -15.18
CA LEU A 235 14.80 1.19 -14.08
C LEU A 235 14.40 2.60 -14.52
N ALA A 236 13.12 2.85 -14.67
CA ALA A 236 12.56 4.14 -15.09
C ALA A 236 11.82 4.89 -13.98
N GLY A 237 11.42 4.19 -12.92
CA GLY A 237 10.77 4.80 -11.75
C GLY A 237 11.01 4.04 -10.47
N PHE A 238 11.04 4.79 -9.36
CA PHE A 238 11.09 4.25 -8.01
C PHE A 238 9.95 4.86 -7.20
N HIS A 239 8.96 4.05 -6.88
CA HIS A 239 7.78 4.45 -6.13
C HIS A 239 7.82 3.78 -4.76
N PHE A 240 7.96 4.59 -3.72
CA PHE A 240 8.32 4.13 -2.39
C PHE A 240 7.41 4.71 -1.31
N THR A 241 7.01 3.85 -0.37
CA THR A 241 6.52 4.27 0.94
C THR A 241 7.15 3.38 2.01
N GLY A 242 7.80 4.01 3.01
CA GLY A 242 8.47 3.28 4.09
C GLY A 242 9.39 4.16 4.93
N SER A 243 10.49 3.59 5.45
CA SER A 243 11.41 4.33 6.31
C SER A 243 12.28 5.32 5.53
N THR A 244 12.52 6.49 6.10
CA THR A 244 13.40 7.52 5.53
C THR A 244 14.82 6.99 5.27
N SER A 245 15.34 6.13 6.14
CA SER A 245 16.68 5.56 5.97
C SER A 245 16.78 4.65 4.74
N THR A 246 15.77 3.81 4.51
CA THR A 246 15.70 2.95 3.31
C THR A 246 15.57 3.80 2.05
N PHE A 247 14.72 4.81 2.07
CA PHE A 247 14.55 5.73 0.95
C PHE A 247 15.86 6.42 0.57
N ASN A 248 16.55 7.02 1.56
CA ASN A 248 17.83 7.70 1.35
C ASN A 248 18.91 6.75 0.80
N THR A 249 18.92 5.50 1.25
CA THR A 249 19.87 4.48 0.76
C THR A 249 19.63 4.17 -0.71
N LEU A 250 18.38 3.91 -1.10
CA LEU A 250 18.03 3.58 -2.47
C LEU A 250 18.18 4.80 -3.40
N TRP A 251 17.83 5.98 -2.94
CA TRP A 251 18.04 7.21 -3.71
C TRP A 251 19.52 7.43 -4.00
N ARG A 252 20.40 7.23 -3.00
CA ARG A 252 21.85 7.32 -3.22
C ARG A 252 22.34 6.29 -4.25
N GLN A 253 21.90 5.03 -4.14
CA GLN A 253 22.26 3.98 -5.10
C GLN A 253 21.81 4.32 -6.51
N ILE A 254 20.61 4.87 -6.68
CA ILE A 254 20.11 5.34 -7.98
C ILE A 254 20.96 6.50 -8.48
N GLY A 255 21.32 7.47 -7.62
CA GLY A 255 22.18 8.60 -7.97
C GLY A 255 23.58 8.18 -8.43
N GLU A 256 24.16 7.18 -7.78
CA GLU A 256 25.48 6.63 -8.13
C GLU A 256 25.47 5.92 -9.49
N ASN A 257 24.31 5.43 -9.94
CA ASN A 257 24.14 4.67 -11.18
C ASN A 257 23.57 5.49 -12.35
N LEU A 258 23.43 6.82 -12.25
CA LEU A 258 22.75 7.65 -13.26
C LEU A 258 23.23 7.44 -14.69
N GLY A 259 24.55 7.26 -14.90
CA GLY A 259 25.12 7.05 -16.24
C GLY A 259 24.80 5.66 -16.84
N HIS A 260 24.23 4.75 -16.06
CA HIS A 260 23.90 3.39 -16.51
C HIS A 260 22.47 3.25 -17.06
N TYR A 261 21.53 4.08 -16.59
CA TYR A 261 20.12 3.98 -16.94
C TYR A 261 19.84 4.49 -18.37
N LYS A 262 18.83 3.92 -19.02
CA LYS A 262 18.35 4.41 -20.33
C LYS A 262 17.81 5.84 -20.25
N SER A 263 17.11 6.15 -19.17
CA SER A 263 16.70 7.50 -18.79
C SER A 263 16.82 7.66 -17.28
N TYR A 264 16.97 8.88 -16.77
CA TYR A 264 17.03 9.08 -15.32
C TYR A 264 15.70 8.66 -14.65
N PRO A 265 15.75 7.78 -13.62
CA PRO A 265 14.55 7.29 -12.97
C PRO A 265 13.77 8.39 -12.27
N LYS A 266 12.45 8.35 -12.37
CA LYS A 266 11.55 9.20 -11.57
C LYS A 266 11.46 8.66 -10.16
N ILE A 267 11.75 9.48 -9.16
CA ILE A 267 11.72 9.07 -7.76
C ILE A 267 10.54 9.73 -7.07
N VAL A 268 9.62 8.89 -6.56
CA VAL A 268 8.48 9.31 -5.75
C VAL A 268 8.54 8.57 -4.42
N GLY A 269 8.72 9.31 -3.34
CA GLY A 269 8.88 8.72 -2.03
C GLY A 269 8.03 9.38 -0.97
N GLU A 270 7.34 8.56 -0.18
CA GLU A 270 6.70 8.94 1.05
C GLU A 270 7.38 8.22 2.21
N THR A 271 7.80 8.97 3.23
CA THR A 271 8.56 8.46 4.36
C THR A 271 7.89 8.75 5.69
N GLY A 272 8.62 8.70 6.79
CA GLY A 272 8.08 9.00 8.12
C GLY A 272 7.67 10.47 8.27
N GLY A 273 6.61 10.68 9.05
CA GLY A 273 6.06 12.01 9.35
C GLY A 273 6.57 12.59 10.68
N LYS A 274 6.35 13.89 10.84
CA LYS A 274 6.54 14.67 12.07
C LYS A 274 5.29 15.45 12.38
N ASN A 275 4.14 14.81 12.28
CA ASN A 275 2.83 15.45 12.41
C ASN A 275 2.61 15.93 13.84
N PHE A 276 1.85 16.98 13.99
CA PHE A 276 1.60 17.58 15.30
C PHE A 276 0.15 17.99 15.48
N ILE A 277 -0.25 18.11 16.74
CA ILE A 277 -1.51 18.69 17.18
C ILE A 277 -1.19 20.04 17.80
N PHE A 278 -1.84 21.10 17.33
CA PHE A 278 -1.67 22.45 17.88
C PHE A 278 -3.01 22.93 18.43
N ALA A 279 -3.11 23.09 19.76
CA ALA A 279 -4.32 23.50 20.44
C ALA A 279 -4.32 25.01 20.71
N HIS A 280 -5.46 25.68 20.45
CA HIS A 280 -5.71 27.06 20.87
C HIS A 280 -6.28 27.07 22.27
N PRO A 281 -6.03 28.13 23.10
CA PRO A 281 -6.57 28.21 24.48
C PRO A 281 -8.08 28.12 24.61
N SER A 282 -8.85 28.42 23.57
CA SER A 282 -10.32 28.31 23.54
C SER A 282 -10.84 26.92 23.16
N ALA A 283 -9.95 25.97 22.84
CA ALA A 283 -10.38 24.61 22.49
C ALA A 283 -10.90 23.87 23.72
N PRO A 284 -11.98 23.06 23.61
CA PRO A 284 -12.39 22.15 24.66
C PRO A 284 -11.30 21.15 25.02
N ALA A 285 -10.94 21.00 26.27
CA ALA A 285 -9.86 20.14 26.72
C ALA A 285 -10.12 18.66 26.34
N LEU A 286 -11.37 18.20 26.41
CA LEU A 286 -11.79 16.86 26.02
C LEU A 286 -11.53 16.57 24.51
N ASP A 287 -11.84 17.53 23.64
CA ASP A 287 -11.63 17.40 22.20
C ASP A 287 -10.14 17.30 21.87
N VAL A 288 -9.32 18.13 22.54
CA VAL A 288 -7.85 18.08 22.40
C VAL A 288 -7.31 16.75 22.89
N ALA A 289 -7.77 16.24 24.03
CA ALA A 289 -7.37 14.93 24.55
C ALA A 289 -7.76 13.78 23.59
N THR A 290 -8.98 13.83 23.06
CA THR A 290 -9.47 12.87 22.07
C THR A 290 -8.62 12.90 20.81
N ALA A 291 -8.31 14.09 20.28
CA ALA A 291 -7.44 14.25 19.11
C ALA A 291 -6.04 13.68 19.36
N ILE A 292 -5.48 13.87 20.57
CA ILE A 292 -4.18 13.30 20.95
C ILE A 292 -4.22 11.78 20.96
N VAL A 293 -5.20 11.19 21.68
CA VAL A 293 -5.29 9.74 21.82
C VAL A 293 -5.53 9.08 20.45
N ARG A 294 -6.47 9.59 19.67
CA ARG A 294 -6.74 9.07 18.33
C ARG A 294 -5.59 9.30 17.35
N GLY A 295 -5.04 10.51 17.33
CA GLY A 295 -3.98 10.85 16.37
C GLY A 295 -2.63 10.20 16.66
N ALA A 296 -2.30 9.94 17.93
CA ALA A 296 -1.00 9.41 18.32
C ALA A 296 -0.99 7.89 18.52
N PHE A 297 -2.08 7.31 19.02
CA PHE A 297 -2.09 5.91 19.48
C PHE A 297 -2.92 4.97 18.59
N GLU A 298 -3.71 5.48 17.65
CA GLU A 298 -4.40 4.62 16.69
C GLU A 298 -3.39 3.75 15.94
N TYR A 299 -3.68 2.44 15.86
CA TYR A 299 -2.79 1.45 15.29
C TYR A 299 -1.36 1.54 15.86
N GLN A 300 -1.23 1.75 17.17
CA GLN A 300 0.02 1.90 17.93
C GLN A 300 0.96 2.98 17.35
N GLY A 301 0.40 4.01 16.71
CA GLY A 301 1.17 5.07 16.08
C GLY A 301 1.92 4.65 14.80
N GLN A 302 1.60 3.49 14.23
CA GLN A 302 2.25 2.95 13.02
C GLN A 302 1.68 3.55 11.73
N LYS A 303 1.40 4.85 11.73
CA LYS A 303 0.92 5.61 10.57
C LYS A 303 1.86 6.78 10.30
N CYS A 304 2.15 7.06 9.02
CA CYS A 304 2.93 8.23 8.61
C CYS A 304 2.28 9.55 9.06
N SER A 305 0.96 9.54 9.23
CA SER A 305 0.13 10.65 9.71
C SER A 305 -0.07 10.69 11.23
N ALA A 306 0.51 9.76 12.02
CA ALA A 306 0.34 9.75 13.46
C ALA A 306 0.91 11.02 14.11
N GLY A 307 0.17 11.58 15.07
CA GLY A 307 0.58 12.76 15.83
C GLY A 307 1.75 12.44 16.75
N SER A 308 2.95 12.90 16.42
CA SER A 308 4.16 12.65 17.21
C SER A 308 4.49 13.75 18.21
N ARG A 309 3.74 14.86 18.20
CA ARG A 309 3.90 15.98 19.12
C ARG A 309 2.58 16.73 19.32
N ALA A 310 2.34 17.20 20.54
CA ALA A 310 1.23 18.09 20.84
C ALA A 310 1.73 19.39 21.46
N TYR A 311 1.25 20.53 20.96
CA TYR A 311 1.49 21.86 21.49
C TYR A 311 0.21 22.31 22.21
N ILE A 312 0.27 22.33 23.53
CA ILE A 312 -0.90 22.56 24.37
C ILE A 312 -0.66 23.81 25.24
N PRO A 313 -1.59 24.78 25.25
CA PRO A 313 -1.49 25.91 26.15
C PRO A 313 -1.42 25.50 27.63
N ALA A 314 -0.63 26.21 28.43
CA ALA A 314 -0.48 25.90 29.84
C ALA A 314 -1.82 25.93 30.60
N SER A 315 -2.78 26.79 30.17
CA SER A 315 -4.12 26.85 30.70
C SER A 315 -4.96 25.59 30.53
N LEU A 316 -4.71 24.82 29.48
CA LEU A 316 -5.44 23.59 29.20
C LEU A 316 -4.66 22.32 29.63
N TRP A 317 -3.35 22.44 29.90
CA TRP A 317 -2.48 21.29 30.07
C TRP A 317 -2.94 20.29 31.14
N LYS A 318 -3.35 20.80 32.30
CA LYS A 318 -3.77 19.94 33.42
C LYS A 318 -4.98 19.08 33.02
N GLU A 319 -6.01 19.70 32.50
CA GLU A 319 -7.26 19.03 32.14
C GLU A 319 -7.07 18.07 30.97
N VAL A 320 -6.36 18.50 29.93
CA VAL A 320 -6.03 17.63 28.79
C VAL A 320 -5.23 16.40 29.23
N LYS A 321 -4.22 16.58 30.12
CA LYS A 321 -3.41 15.47 30.63
C LYS A 321 -4.26 14.46 31.41
N ASP A 322 -5.19 14.94 32.23
CA ASP A 322 -6.08 14.08 33.03
C ASP A 322 -6.98 13.27 32.10
N TYR A 323 -7.64 13.87 31.11
CA TYR A 323 -8.45 13.18 30.12
C TYR A 323 -7.62 12.15 29.28
N VAL A 324 -6.45 12.53 28.80
CA VAL A 324 -5.56 11.60 28.08
C VAL A 324 -5.21 10.41 28.97
N GLY A 325 -4.86 10.66 30.24
CA GLY A 325 -4.53 9.61 31.19
C GLY A 325 -5.68 8.63 31.43
N ASP A 326 -6.90 9.14 31.53
CA ASP A 326 -8.08 8.28 31.72
C ASP A 326 -8.41 7.48 30.46
N MET A 327 -8.40 8.09 29.27
CA MET A 327 -8.60 7.39 28.00
C MET A 327 -7.56 6.29 27.76
N LEU A 328 -6.28 6.52 28.10
CA LEU A 328 -5.23 5.52 27.96
C LEU A 328 -5.43 4.30 28.86
N LYS A 329 -6.05 4.44 30.03
CA LYS A 329 -6.38 3.32 30.91
C LYS A 329 -7.47 2.39 30.33
N GLU A 330 -8.31 2.92 29.44
CA GLU A 330 -9.38 2.17 28.78
C GLU A 330 -8.87 1.36 27.57
N ILE A 331 -7.69 1.69 27.03
CA ILE A 331 -7.11 1.00 25.88
C ILE A 331 -6.74 -0.44 26.30
N LYS A 332 -7.29 -1.40 25.56
CA LYS A 332 -6.98 -2.83 25.73
C LYS A 332 -6.14 -3.30 24.55
N MET A 333 -5.02 -3.93 24.89
CA MET A 333 -4.17 -4.62 23.93
C MET A 333 -4.56 -6.10 23.85
N GLY A 334 -4.57 -6.67 22.64
CA GLY A 334 -4.92 -8.08 22.45
C GLY A 334 -5.26 -8.41 21.01
N ASP A 335 -5.88 -9.58 20.83
CA ASP A 335 -6.34 -10.06 19.54
C ASP A 335 -7.43 -9.15 18.98
N ALA A 336 -7.18 -8.58 17.79
CA ALA A 336 -8.12 -7.71 17.10
C ALA A 336 -9.45 -8.41 16.74
N VAL A 337 -9.45 -9.73 16.59
CA VAL A 337 -10.66 -10.54 16.32
C VAL A 337 -11.57 -10.61 17.55
N SER A 338 -11.03 -10.60 18.76
CA SER A 338 -11.81 -10.63 19.99
C SER A 338 -12.70 -9.38 20.14
N TYR A 339 -12.29 -8.25 19.59
CA TYR A 339 -13.05 -6.99 19.61
C TYR A 339 -14.23 -6.96 18.64
N THR A 340 -14.38 -7.92 17.74
CA THR A 340 -15.60 -8.06 16.92
C THR A 340 -16.84 -8.39 17.77
N HIS A 341 -16.67 -8.79 19.02
CA HIS A 341 -17.74 -9.04 19.98
C HIS A 341 -18.11 -7.82 20.82
N LEU A 342 -17.20 -6.88 20.95
CA LEU A 342 -17.49 -5.61 21.61
C LEU A 342 -18.16 -4.68 20.58
N THR A 343 -19.18 -3.98 20.99
CA THR A 343 -19.60 -2.74 20.36
C THR A 343 -18.32 -1.97 20.04
N LEU A 344 -18.24 -1.37 18.85
CA LEU A 344 -17.12 -0.55 18.40
C LEU A 344 -16.39 0.03 19.61
N PRO A 345 -15.09 -0.24 19.79
CA PRO A 345 -14.41 0.20 20.98
C PRO A 345 -14.70 1.69 21.13
N THR A 346 -15.02 2.08 22.32
CA THR A 346 -15.38 3.46 22.70
C THR A 346 -14.37 4.48 22.18
N ILE A 347 -13.14 4.04 21.95
CA ILE A 347 -12.07 4.82 21.29
C ILE A 347 -12.39 5.17 19.83
N CYS A 348 -13.22 4.39 19.16
CA CYS A 348 -13.64 4.68 17.78
C CYS A 348 -14.97 5.45 17.73
N SER A 349 -15.63 5.67 18.86
CA SER A 349 -16.96 6.29 18.94
C SER A 349 -16.94 7.69 19.55
N VAL A 350 -15.77 8.31 19.68
CA VAL A 350 -15.66 9.72 20.14
C VAL A 350 -15.33 10.61 18.96
#